data_7f275195c4f1cbb4860dbccd5097ed49
#
_entry.id   7f275195c4f1cbb4860dbccd5097ed49
#
_cell.length_a   1.000
_cell.length_b   1.000
_cell.length_c   1.000
_cell.angle_alpha   90.00
_cell.angle_beta   90.00
_cell.angle_gamma   90.00
#
_symmetry.space_group_name_H-M   'P 1'
#
loop_
_entity.id
_entity.type
_entity.pdbx_description
1 polymer ?
#
loop_
_entity_poly.entity_id
_entity_poly.type
_entity_poly.pdbx_seq_one_letter_code
_entity_poly.pdbx_strand_id
1 'polypeptide(L)'
;MKKYIVLSLALLVAGTAFAGNKPRKSSRQEMGINGNAVYVIEYTYDIHGGRNGGRRLMCVDSITFDKRGNFQDKYRTKDGEYTWYSYYFDVHGYALGWNEYNRAKELTGRTAYLNDKNGNRIERTVFMGDHMTKKETSRYENNRLVEEQSFAPDGTLTEKRVYKYDAQGNNSEMEFYDADGELMQRYLYKYDSHGNRIEWRFYDADDFLVALTTYYYDDHDNLIELSSFNYDEHLNWKHSYVFEYDEDDNWVRQTIYRNNVAYQVIEREIAFPAY
;
A
#
# COMPACT_ATOMS: atom_id res chain seq x y z
N MET A 1 30.02 -9.84 4.44
CA MET A 1 28.73 -9.94 5.19
C MET A 1 27.69 -9.16 4.41
N LYS A 2 26.89 -9.86 3.57
CA LYS A 2 25.83 -9.24 2.79
C LYS A 2 24.68 -8.88 3.75
N LYS A 3 24.42 -7.58 3.93
CA LYS A 3 23.27 -7.10 4.69
C LYS A 3 22.00 -7.40 3.88
N TYR A 4 21.26 -8.41 4.26
CA TYR A 4 19.92 -8.62 3.74
C TYR A 4 19.02 -7.51 4.29
N ILE A 5 18.57 -6.63 3.41
CA ILE A 5 17.52 -5.68 3.74
C ILE A 5 16.24 -6.51 3.85
N VAL A 6 15.80 -6.74 5.07
CA VAL A 6 14.45 -7.25 5.34
C VAL A 6 13.50 -6.13 4.95
N LEU A 7 12.93 -6.24 3.76
CA LEU A 7 11.78 -5.42 3.39
C LEU A 7 10.64 -5.79 4.36
N SER A 8 10.42 -4.94 5.36
CA SER A 8 9.16 -4.93 6.07
C SER A 8 8.08 -4.64 5.02
N LEU A 9 7.20 -5.64 4.78
CA LEU A 9 5.98 -5.46 4.01
C LEU A 9 5.06 -4.54 4.83
N ALA A 10 5.34 -3.23 4.80
CA ALA A 10 4.28 -2.27 4.91
C ALA A 10 3.42 -2.55 3.67
N LEU A 11 2.16 -2.94 3.84
CA LEU A 11 1.14 -2.75 2.83
C LEU A 11 1.13 -1.24 2.54
N LEU A 12 2.07 -0.80 1.71
CA LEU A 12 1.89 0.40 0.95
C LEU A 12 0.65 0.10 0.12
N VAL A 13 -0.44 0.77 0.45
CA VAL A 13 -1.38 1.21 -0.57
C VAL A 13 -0.55 2.14 -1.47
N ALA A 14 0.33 1.52 -2.25
CA ALA A 14 0.90 2.16 -3.41
C ALA A 14 -0.33 2.49 -4.24
N GLY A 15 -0.63 3.78 -4.32
CA GLY A 15 -1.67 4.25 -5.20
C GLY A 15 -1.44 3.52 -6.52
N THR A 16 -2.35 2.62 -6.83
CA THR A 16 -2.32 1.87 -8.07
C THR A 16 -2.16 2.89 -9.17
N ALA A 17 -1.04 2.84 -9.89
CA ALA A 17 -0.90 3.55 -11.13
C ALA A 17 -2.03 3.02 -12.01
N PHE A 18 -3.11 3.81 -12.14
CA PHE A 18 -4.32 3.38 -12.85
C PHE A 18 -3.95 3.09 -14.30
N ALA A 19 -3.92 1.82 -14.64
CA ALA A 19 -3.95 1.40 -16.02
C ALA A 19 -5.34 1.68 -16.58
N GLY A 20 -5.46 2.71 -17.41
CA GLY A 20 -6.53 3.01 -18.34
C GLY A 20 -7.96 2.92 -17.81
N ASN A 21 -8.79 3.93 -18.07
CA ASN A 21 -10.28 4.00 -18.06
C ASN A 21 -11.11 3.31 -16.94
N LYS A 22 -10.54 2.72 -15.89
CA LYS A 22 -11.31 2.27 -14.73
C LYS A 22 -11.64 3.50 -13.87
N PRO A 23 -12.92 3.67 -13.45
CA PRO A 23 -13.26 4.75 -12.52
C PRO A 23 -12.42 4.59 -11.25
N ARG A 24 -11.90 5.71 -10.76
CA ARG A 24 -11.10 5.75 -9.53
C ARG A 24 -11.96 5.24 -8.36
N LYS A 25 -11.45 4.25 -7.64
CA LYS A 25 -12.04 3.84 -6.36
C LYS A 25 -11.80 4.93 -5.31
N SER A 26 -12.79 5.21 -4.47
CA SER A 26 -12.58 6.00 -3.25
C SER A 26 -11.76 5.20 -2.25
N SER A 27 -11.16 5.87 -1.25
CA SER A 27 -10.39 5.20 -0.19
C SER A 27 -11.20 4.12 0.54
N ARG A 28 -12.51 4.38 0.75
CA ARG A 28 -13.44 3.41 1.34
C ARG A 28 -13.59 2.15 0.48
N GLN A 29 -13.76 2.32 -0.83
CA GLN A 29 -13.83 1.20 -1.78
C GLN A 29 -12.51 0.43 -1.90
N GLU A 30 -11.36 1.12 -1.77
CA GLU A 30 -10.04 0.48 -1.72
C GLU A 30 -9.86 -0.36 -0.45
N MET A 31 -10.53 0.01 0.65
CA MET A 31 -10.58 -0.78 1.88
C MET A 31 -11.57 -1.96 1.82
N GLY A 32 -12.28 -2.16 0.71
CA GLY A 32 -13.30 -3.20 0.58
C GLY A 32 -14.51 -2.95 1.47
N ILE A 33 -14.89 -1.67 1.68
CA ILE A 33 -16.06 -1.28 2.46
C ILE A 33 -17.19 -0.89 1.51
N ASN A 34 -18.28 -1.62 1.55
CA ASN A 34 -19.49 -1.36 0.82
C ASN A 34 -20.32 -0.27 1.51
N GLY A 35 -21.24 0.34 0.75
CA GLY A 35 -22.12 1.37 1.29
C GLY A 35 -21.43 2.71 1.54
N ASN A 36 -22.05 3.52 2.40
CA ASN A 36 -21.65 4.91 2.67
C ASN A 36 -21.08 5.09 4.10
N ALA A 37 -20.30 4.11 4.57
CA ALA A 37 -19.65 4.21 5.88
C ALA A 37 -18.93 5.56 6.06
N VAL A 38 -19.10 6.15 7.23
CA VAL A 38 -18.48 7.43 7.60
C VAL A 38 -17.25 7.24 8.46
N TYR A 39 -17.11 6.06 9.05
CA TYR A 39 -16.08 5.78 10.03
C TYR A 39 -15.81 4.28 10.11
N VAL A 40 -14.54 3.91 10.34
CA VAL A 40 -14.11 2.55 10.65
C VAL A 40 -13.06 2.55 11.74
N ILE A 41 -13.13 1.61 12.68
CA ILE A 41 -12.02 1.30 13.59
C ILE A 41 -11.48 -0.07 13.22
N GLU A 42 -10.16 -0.17 13.11
CA GLU A 42 -9.43 -1.42 12.95
C GLU A 42 -8.60 -1.71 14.21
N TYR A 43 -8.84 -2.86 14.81
CA TYR A 43 -8.08 -3.36 15.95
C TYR A 43 -7.17 -4.48 15.47
N THR A 44 -5.85 -4.31 15.60
CA THR A 44 -4.86 -5.34 15.25
C THR A 44 -4.35 -6.00 16.50
N TYR A 45 -4.47 -7.32 16.58
CA TYR A 45 -4.02 -8.13 17.71
C TYR A 45 -2.94 -9.14 17.27
N ASP A 46 -1.87 -9.24 18.07
CA ASP A 46 -1.01 -10.42 18.13
C ASP A 46 -1.69 -11.47 19.01
N ILE A 47 -1.97 -12.64 18.46
CA ILE A 47 -2.75 -13.66 19.17
C ILE A 47 -1.91 -14.52 20.14
N HIS A 48 -0.58 -14.39 20.10
CA HIS A 48 0.35 -15.10 20.97
C HIS A 48 1.15 -14.17 21.89
N GLY A 49 1.00 -12.84 21.72
CA GLY A 49 1.80 -11.82 22.40
C GLY A 49 1.28 -11.39 23.77
N GLY A 50 0.11 -11.89 24.20
CA GLY A 50 -0.49 -11.54 25.49
C GLY A 50 0.07 -12.34 26.66
N ARG A 51 -0.15 -11.85 27.88
CA ARG A 51 0.18 -12.60 29.10
C ARG A 51 -0.59 -13.95 29.09
N ASN A 52 0.10 -15.03 29.41
CA ASN A 52 -0.42 -16.41 29.36
C ASN A 52 -0.85 -16.89 27.96
N GLY A 53 -0.23 -16.39 26.88
CA GLY A 53 -0.54 -16.78 25.50
C GLY A 53 -1.86 -16.20 24.95
N GLY A 54 -2.40 -15.17 25.61
CA GLY A 54 -3.60 -14.47 25.16
C GLY A 54 -3.34 -13.45 24.06
N ARG A 55 -4.43 -12.84 23.55
CA ARG A 55 -4.37 -11.77 22.54
C ARG A 55 -3.76 -10.50 23.15
N ARG A 56 -2.88 -9.82 22.39
CA ARG A 56 -2.32 -8.52 22.73
C ARG A 56 -2.70 -7.51 21.66
N LEU A 57 -3.36 -6.41 22.05
CA LEU A 57 -3.64 -5.30 21.17
C LEU A 57 -2.32 -4.64 20.74
N MET A 58 -2.07 -4.58 19.44
CA MET A 58 -0.86 -4.02 18.84
C MET A 58 -1.09 -2.63 18.29
N CYS A 59 -2.23 -2.44 17.62
CA CYS A 59 -2.56 -1.21 16.92
C CYS A 59 -4.06 -0.98 16.92
N VAL A 60 -4.46 0.29 17.02
CA VAL A 60 -5.82 0.76 16.73
C VAL A 60 -5.71 1.85 15.69
N ASP A 61 -6.38 1.66 14.57
CA ASP A 61 -6.58 2.67 13.53
C ASP A 61 -8.05 3.13 13.53
N SER A 62 -8.29 4.41 13.77
CA SER A 62 -9.61 5.02 13.64
C SER A 62 -9.60 5.91 12.39
N ILE A 63 -10.46 5.61 11.43
CA ILE A 63 -10.43 6.22 10.09
C ILE A 63 -11.79 6.84 9.80
N THR A 64 -11.79 8.10 9.36
CA THR A 64 -12.99 8.81 8.91
C THR A 64 -12.94 9.04 7.40
N PHE A 65 -14.11 9.11 6.78
CA PHE A 65 -14.28 9.36 5.35
C PHE A 65 -15.06 10.64 5.10
N ASP A 66 -14.71 11.33 4.01
CA ASP A 66 -15.51 12.41 3.49
C ASP A 66 -16.78 11.88 2.78
N LYS A 67 -17.67 12.77 2.33
CA LYS A 67 -18.91 12.40 1.62
C LYS A 67 -18.69 11.62 0.32
N ARG A 68 -17.50 11.67 -0.26
CA ARG A 68 -17.10 10.93 -1.47
C ARG A 68 -16.47 9.57 -1.15
N GLY A 69 -16.23 9.29 0.15
CA GLY A 69 -15.57 8.08 0.62
C GLY A 69 -14.05 8.14 0.57
N ASN A 70 -13.45 9.33 0.40
CA ASN A 70 -12.00 9.49 0.55
C ASN A 70 -11.64 9.58 2.03
N PHE A 71 -10.41 9.19 2.38
CA PHE A 71 -9.89 9.41 3.74
C PHE A 71 -9.99 10.89 4.11
N GLN A 72 -10.50 11.16 5.30
CA GLN A 72 -10.47 12.49 5.89
C GLN A 72 -9.39 12.54 6.96
N ASP A 73 -9.51 11.72 7.98
CA ASP A 73 -8.54 11.60 9.06
C ASP A 73 -8.28 10.13 9.41
N LYS A 74 -7.07 9.83 9.84
CA LYS A 74 -6.70 8.54 10.42
C LYS A 74 -5.95 8.78 11.71
N TYR A 75 -6.45 8.21 12.79
CA TYR A 75 -5.82 8.22 14.09
C TYR A 75 -5.26 6.85 14.38
N ARG A 76 -3.95 6.75 14.56
CA ARG A 76 -3.26 5.50 14.87
C ARG A 76 -2.71 5.53 16.28
N THR A 77 -3.00 4.48 17.05
CA THR A 77 -2.31 4.18 18.31
C THR A 77 -1.61 2.84 18.15
N LYS A 78 -0.28 2.83 18.24
CA LYS A 78 0.54 1.63 18.13
C LYS A 78 1.63 1.65 19.17
N ASP A 79 1.75 0.58 19.98
CA ASP A 79 2.75 0.43 21.04
C ASP A 79 2.77 1.63 22.03
N GLY A 80 1.61 2.27 22.26
CA GLY A 80 1.46 3.45 23.10
C GLY A 80 1.77 4.79 22.43
N GLU A 81 2.30 4.78 21.21
CA GLU A 81 2.50 5.97 20.39
C GLU A 81 1.22 6.34 19.65
N TYR A 82 0.98 7.64 19.52
CA TYR A 82 -0.18 8.18 18.82
C TYR A 82 0.27 9.02 17.64
N THR A 83 -0.34 8.75 16.48
CA THR A 83 -0.14 9.54 15.27
C THR A 83 -1.49 9.88 14.67
N TRP A 84 -1.65 11.12 14.22
CA TRP A 84 -2.80 11.57 13.46
C TRP A 84 -2.38 11.95 12.06
N TYR A 85 -3.07 11.39 11.05
CA TYR A 85 -2.93 11.74 9.63
C TYR A 85 -4.18 12.48 9.17
N SER A 86 -4.02 13.66 8.54
CA SER A 86 -5.10 14.42 7.93
C SER A 86 -4.86 14.50 6.43
N TYR A 87 -5.85 14.07 5.62
CA TYR A 87 -5.73 13.91 4.18
C TYR A 87 -6.43 15.02 3.43
N TYR A 88 -5.88 15.42 2.29
CA TYR A 88 -6.38 16.52 1.47
C TYR A 88 -6.64 16.05 0.05
N PHE A 89 -7.79 16.47 -0.48
CA PHE A 89 -8.21 16.16 -1.84
C PHE A 89 -8.71 17.42 -2.52
N ASP A 90 -8.59 17.48 -3.85
CA ASP A 90 -9.17 18.55 -4.64
C ASP A 90 -10.68 18.36 -4.86
N VAL A 91 -11.30 19.28 -5.58
CA VAL A 91 -12.72 19.25 -5.90
C VAL A 91 -13.12 18.07 -6.78
N HIS A 92 -12.19 17.44 -7.47
CA HIS A 92 -12.38 16.24 -8.29
C HIS A 92 -12.12 14.94 -7.51
N GLY A 93 -11.63 15.05 -6.26
CA GLY A 93 -11.28 13.92 -5.40
C GLY A 93 -9.87 13.39 -5.65
N TYR A 94 -9.00 14.11 -6.36
CA TYR A 94 -7.59 13.73 -6.47
C TYR A 94 -6.84 14.12 -5.20
N ALA A 95 -6.01 13.19 -4.69
CA ALA A 95 -5.25 13.44 -3.48
C ALA A 95 -4.24 14.59 -3.70
N LEU A 96 -4.24 15.55 -2.80
CA LEU A 96 -3.27 16.64 -2.73
C LEU A 96 -2.16 16.37 -1.72
N GLY A 97 -2.35 15.40 -0.83
CA GLY A 97 -1.38 15.00 0.17
C GLY A 97 -1.99 14.70 1.52
N TRP A 98 -1.13 14.67 2.53
CA TRP A 98 -1.52 14.46 3.91
C TRP A 98 -0.50 15.08 4.87
N ASN A 99 -0.95 15.43 6.06
CA ASN A 99 -0.12 15.87 7.17
C ASN A 99 -0.11 14.81 8.26
N GLU A 100 1.00 14.69 8.97
CA GLU A 100 1.20 13.83 10.12
C GLU A 100 1.43 14.68 11.37
N TYR A 101 0.75 14.32 12.46
CA TYR A 101 0.83 15.01 13.72
C TYR A 101 1.08 14.03 14.87
N ASN A 102 1.83 14.45 15.87
CA ASN A 102 1.98 13.71 17.13
C ASN A 102 0.79 13.94 18.08
N ARG A 103 0.86 13.34 19.27
CA ARG A 103 -0.18 13.49 20.32
C ARG A 103 -0.38 14.94 20.78
N ALA A 104 0.66 15.78 20.73
CA ALA A 104 0.58 17.20 21.08
C ALA A 104 0.00 18.06 19.94
N LYS A 105 -0.42 17.44 18.83
CA LYS A 105 -0.88 18.08 17.57
C LYS A 105 0.21 18.91 16.89
N GLU A 106 1.46 18.59 17.12
CA GLU A 106 2.58 19.18 16.41
C GLU A 106 2.79 18.46 15.09
N LEU A 107 3.01 19.21 14.00
CA LEU A 107 3.29 18.67 12.67
C LEU A 107 4.66 17.96 12.68
N THR A 108 4.64 16.66 12.45
CA THR A 108 5.86 15.83 12.40
C THR A 108 6.29 15.49 10.99
N GLY A 109 5.31 15.43 10.07
CA GLY A 109 5.56 15.11 8.67
C GLY A 109 4.48 15.64 7.75
N ARG A 110 4.81 15.77 6.48
CA ARG A 110 3.88 16.16 5.42
C ARG A 110 4.28 15.49 4.11
N THR A 111 3.28 15.03 3.37
CA THR A 111 3.44 14.66 1.97
C THR A 111 2.54 15.55 1.12
N ALA A 112 3.07 16.16 0.08
CA ALA A 112 2.34 16.97 -0.87
C ALA A 112 2.40 16.33 -2.27
N TYR A 113 1.30 16.43 -3.01
CA TYR A 113 1.17 15.93 -4.38
C TYR A 113 0.82 17.07 -5.34
N LEU A 114 1.40 17.01 -6.53
CA LEU A 114 0.97 17.78 -7.68
C LEU A 114 0.39 16.81 -8.70
N ASN A 115 -0.83 17.08 -9.17
CA ASN A 115 -1.48 16.26 -10.18
C ASN A 115 -1.60 17.04 -11.49
N ASP A 116 -1.60 16.34 -12.61
CA ASP A 116 -1.95 16.93 -13.91
C ASP A 116 -3.48 17.08 -14.04
N LYS A 117 -3.94 17.61 -15.16
CA LYS A 117 -5.38 17.80 -15.46
C LYS A 117 -6.19 16.49 -15.53
N ASN A 118 -5.53 15.35 -15.70
CA ASN A 118 -6.15 14.03 -15.74
C ASN A 118 -6.16 13.35 -14.37
N GLY A 119 -5.57 14.01 -13.34
CA GLY A 119 -5.41 13.46 -11.99
C GLY A 119 -4.22 12.53 -11.83
N ASN A 120 -3.32 12.46 -12.80
CA ASN A 120 -2.07 11.74 -12.66
C ASN A 120 -1.14 12.51 -11.72
N ARG A 121 -0.57 11.83 -10.74
CA ARG A 121 0.40 12.42 -9.80
C ARG A 121 1.74 12.62 -10.50
N ILE A 122 2.05 13.86 -10.87
CA ILE A 122 3.30 14.21 -11.56
C ILE A 122 4.43 14.59 -10.60
N GLU A 123 4.10 14.89 -9.34
CA GLU A 123 5.11 15.17 -8.30
C GLU A 123 4.60 14.68 -6.93
N ARG A 124 5.54 14.18 -6.11
CA ARG A 124 5.37 13.90 -4.70
C ARG A 124 6.54 14.50 -3.94
N THR A 125 6.26 15.33 -2.93
CA THR A 125 7.28 15.90 -2.04
C THR A 125 7.02 15.48 -0.61
N VAL A 126 8.04 14.99 0.07
CA VAL A 126 7.98 14.51 1.46
C VAL A 126 8.77 15.45 2.36
N PHE A 127 8.18 15.81 3.49
CA PHE A 127 8.79 16.66 4.51
C PHE A 127 8.79 15.96 5.86
N MET A 128 9.82 16.19 6.65
CA MET A 128 9.89 15.89 8.08
C MET A 128 9.97 17.23 8.82
N GLY A 129 8.92 17.58 9.56
CA GLY A 129 8.71 18.97 9.98
C GLY A 129 8.68 19.90 8.76
N ASP A 130 9.50 20.95 8.79
CA ASP A 130 9.62 21.93 7.69
C ASP A 130 10.70 21.56 6.66
N HIS A 131 11.43 20.48 6.86
CA HIS A 131 12.53 20.08 5.98
C HIS A 131 12.06 19.09 4.92
N MET A 132 12.23 19.44 3.63
CA MET A 132 12.06 18.49 2.54
C MET A 132 13.10 17.38 2.67
N THR A 133 12.64 16.12 2.63
CA THR A 133 13.50 14.94 2.74
C THR A 133 13.60 14.17 1.43
N LYS A 134 12.58 14.26 0.58
CA LYS A 134 12.52 13.57 -0.71
C LYS A 134 11.60 14.29 -1.66
N LYS A 135 11.96 14.31 -2.94
CA LYS A 135 11.09 14.69 -4.04
C LYS A 135 11.04 13.56 -5.07
N GLU A 136 9.86 13.27 -5.60
CA GLU A 136 9.66 12.32 -6.69
C GLU A 136 8.93 13.04 -7.82
N THR A 137 9.32 12.76 -9.07
CA THR A 137 8.62 13.21 -10.27
C THR A 137 8.19 12.01 -11.09
N SER A 138 7.03 12.10 -11.72
CA SER A 138 6.44 11.01 -12.50
C SER A 138 6.07 11.48 -13.89
N ARG A 139 6.40 10.69 -14.91
CA ARG A 139 6.05 10.91 -16.30
C ARG A 139 5.03 9.88 -16.75
N TYR A 140 4.00 10.37 -17.43
CA TYR A 140 2.90 9.55 -17.94
C TYR A 140 2.81 9.62 -19.46
N GLU A 141 2.47 8.48 -20.08
CA GLU A 141 2.09 8.36 -21.49
C GLU A 141 0.73 7.67 -21.59
N ASN A 142 -0.24 8.28 -22.27
CA ASN A 142 -1.61 7.77 -22.37
C ASN A 142 -2.23 7.44 -20.98
N ASN A 143 -2.00 8.31 -19.98
CA ASN A 143 -2.41 8.12 -18.57
C ASN A 143 -1.79 6.89 -17.89
N ARG A 144 -0.70 6.32 -18.41
CA ARG A 144 0.08 5.27 -17.77
C ARG A 144 1.40 5.82 -17.27
N LEU A 145 1.75 5.52 -16.05
CA LEU A 145 3.04 5.90 -15.44
C LEU A 145 4.16 5.14 -16.17
N VAL A 146 5.04 5.84 -16.88
CA VAL A 146 6.15 5.20 -17.61
C VAL A 146 7.50 5.40 -16.94
N GLU A 147 7.63 6.43 -16.10
CA GLU A 147 8.88 6.72 -15.39
C GLU A 147 8.61 7.46 -14.08
N GLU A 148 9.37 7.11 -13.05
CA GLU A 148 9.51 7.86 -11.82
C GLU A 148 10.97 8.15 -11.54
N GLN A 149 11.27 9.35 -11.04
CA GLN A 149 12.59 9.75 -10.59
C GLN A 149 12.50 10.26 -9.15
N SER A 150 13.44 9.85 -8.30
CA SER A 150 13.56 10.32 -6.92
C SER A 150 14.77 11.20 -6.76
N PHE A 151 14.62 12.26 -5.98
CA PHE A 151 15.66 13.26 -5.74
C PHE A 151 15.87 13.46 -4.24
N ALA A 152 17.11 13.64 -3.85
CA ALA A 152 17.51 14.13 -2.55
C ALA A 152 17.10 15.61 -2.36
N PRO A 153 17.17 16.17 -1.12
CA PRO A 153 16.79 17.56 -0.85
C PRO A 153 17.58 18.60 -1.65
N ASP A 154 18.81 18.30 -2.02
CA ASP A 154 19.68 19.18 -2.83
C ASP A 154 19.38 19.11 -4.34
N GLY A 155 18.42 18.30 -4.75
CA GLY A 155 18.04 18.09 -6.14
C GLY A 155 18.85 17.01 -6.87
N THR A 156 19.75 16.32 -6.19
CA THR A 156 20.51 15.20 -6.76
C THR A 156 19.60 14.02 -7.02
N LEU A 157 19.63 13.47 -8.25
CA LEU A 157 18.93 12.23 -8.60
C LEU A 157 19.48 11.09 -7.73
N THR A 158 18.60 10.32 -7.11
CA THR A 158 18.96 9.16 -6.28
C THR A 158 18.57 7.83 -6.90
N GLU A 159 17.46 7.80 -7.64
CA GLU A 159 16.94 6.60 -8.28
C GLU A 159 16.00 6.92 -9.42
N LYS A 160 15.88 6.01 -10.36
CA LYS A 160 14.88 6.05 -11.45
C LYS A 160 14.19 4.69 -11.57
N ARG A 161 12.87 4.71 -11.83
CA ARG A 161 12.06 3.53 -12.14
C ARG A 161 11.42 3.69 -13.50
N VAL A 162 11.41 2.62 -14.28
CA VAL A 162 10.78 2.56 -15.61
C VAL A 162 9.73 1.45 -15.59
N TYR A 163 8.56 1.72 -16.13
CA TYR A 163 7.40 0.84 -16.09
C TYR A 163 6.99 0.43 -17.50
N LYS A 164 6.72 -0.87 -17.70
CA LYS A 164 6.19 -1.43 -18.94
C LYS A 164 4.84 -2.09 -18.67
N TYR A 165 4.01 -2.17 -19.70
CA TYR A 165 2.63 -2.62 -19.58
C TYR A 165 2.32 -3.74 -20.57
N ASP A 166 1.45 -4.68 -20.17
CA ASP A 166 0.92 -5.71 -21.05
C ASP A 166 -0.18 -5.13 -21.97
N ALA A 167 -0.71 -5.97 -22.85
CA ALA A 167 -1.76 -5.58 -23.80
C ALA A 167 -3.08 -5.23 -23.11
N GLN A 168 -3.33 -5.73 -21.89
CA GLN A 168 -4.49 -5.43 -21.05
C GLN A 168 -4.32 -4.12 -20.28
N GLY A 169 -3.09 -3.58 -20.23
CA GLY A 169 -2.76 -2.34 -19.55
C GLY A 169 -2.31 -2.52 -18.10
N ASN A 170 -2.03 -3.73 -17.68
CA ASN A 170 -1.44 -3.98 -16.37
C ASN A 170 0.08 -3.74 -16.43
N ASN A 171 0.65 -3.23 -15.35
CA ASN A 171 2.11 -3.09 -15.24
C ASN A 171 2.76 -4.49 -15.26
N SER A 172 3.42 -4.85 -16.33
CA SER A 172 4.03 -6.19 -16.51
C SER A 172 5.50 -6.24 -16.10
N GLU A 173 6.16 -5.08 -16.05
CA GLU A 173 7.58 -4.99 -15.72
C GLU A 173 7.91 -3.64 -15.07
N MET A 174 8.79 -3.64 -14.09
CA MET A 174 9.42 -2.44 -13.54
C MET A 174 10.93 -2.66 -13.46
N GLU A 175 11.68 -1.70 -13.98
CA GLU A 175 13.14 -1.63 -13.86
C GLU A 175 13.53 -0.52 -12.90
N PHE A 176 14.48 -0.81 -12.03
CA PHE A 176 15.00 0.12 -11.04
C PHE A 176 16.47 0.42 -11.34
N TYR A 177 16.79 1.69 -11.48
CA TYR A 177 18.12 2.21 -11.79
C TYR A 177 18.62 3.09 -10.64
N ASP A 178 19.90 3.09 -10.42
CA ASP A 178 20.58 4.03 -9.51
C ASP A 178 20.72 5.44 -10.14
N ALA A 179 21.43 6.34 -9.41
CA ALA A 179 21.66 7.70 -9.85
C ALA A 179 22.53 7.81 -11.11
N ASP A 180 23.43 6.85 -11.35
CA ASP A 180 24.34 6.81 -12.50
C ASP A 180 23.68 6.19 -13.74
N GLY A 181 22.46 5.66 -13.57
CA GLY A 181 21.68 5.02 -14.63
C GLY A 181 22.00 3.55 -14.84
N GLU A 182 22.69 2.92 -13.88
CA GLU A 182 22.98 1.49 -13.88
C GLU A 182 21.75 0.71 -13.38
N LEU A 183 21.38 -0.37 -14.11
CA LEU A 183 20.29 -1.24 -13.70
C LEU A 183 20.63 -1.97 -12.41
N MET A 184 19.82 -1.80 -11.38
CA MET A 184 20.00 -2.43 -10.07
C MET A 184 19.09 -3.63 -9.86
N GLN A 185 17.86 -3.55 -10.36
CA GLN A 185 16.83 -4.56 -10.13
C GLN A 185 15.80 -4.54 -11.24
N ARG A 186 15.21 -5.72 -11.52
CA ARG A 186 14.09 -5.87 -12.44
C ARG A 186 12.99 -6.71 -11.80
N TYR A 187 11.76 -6.27 -11.97
CA TYR A 187 10.56 -6.91 -11.44
C TYR A 187 9.62 -7.28 -12.58
N LEU A 188 9.14 -8.51 -12.61
CA LEU A 188 8.13 -8.98 -13.55
C LEU A 188 6.84 -9.33 -12.80
N TYR A 189 5.71 -9.00 -13.40
CA TYR A 189 4.39 -9.22 -12.81
C TYR A 189 3.48 -9.96 -13.77
N LYS A 190 2.63 -10.85 -13.23
CA LYS A 190 1.52 -11.45 -13.96
C LYS A 190 0.22 -11.18 -13.25
N TYR A 191 -0.85 -11.12 -14.01
CA TYR A 191 -2.18 -10.79 -13.54
C TYR A 191 -3.21 -11.82 -14.03
N ASP A 192 -4.29 -12.00 -13.26
CA ASP A 192 -5.47 -12.74 -13.68
C ASP A 192 -6.38 -11.89 -14.58
N SER A 193 -7.54 -12.45 -14.97
CA SER A 193 -8.52 -11.75 -15.81
C SER A 193 -9.24 -10.59 -15.08
N HIS A 194 -9.22 -10.55 -13.74
CA HIS A 194 -9.77 -9.46 -12.93
C HIS A 194 -8.79 -8.31 -12.77
N GLY A 195 -7.50 -8.52 -13.12
CA GLY A 195 -6.41 -7.57 -12.95
C GLY A 195 -5.74 -7.68 -11.58
N ASN A 196 -5.95 -8.77 -10.86
CA ASN A 196 -5.26 -9.07 -9.62
C ASN A 196 -3.89 -9.65 -9.93
N ARG A 197 -2.84 -9.18 -9.24
CA ARG A 197 -1.48 -9.68 -9.45
C ARG A 197 -1.35 -11.09 -8.87
N ILE A 198 -1.08 -12.09 -9.72
CA ILE A 198 -0.95 -13.50 -9.33
C ILE A 198 0.50 -13.95 -9.18
N GLU A 199 1.45 -13.21 -9.74
CA GLU A 199 2.87 -13.54 -9.67
C GLU A 199 3.72 -12.27 -9.66
N TRP A 200 4.79 -12.29 -8.89
CA TRP A 200 5.86 -11.30 -8.85
C TRP A 200 7.21 -12.00 -8.84
N ARG A 201 8.10 -11.61 -9.75
CA ARG A 201 9.47 -12.10 -9.82
C ARG A 201 10.43 -10.93 -9.64
N PHE A 202 11.43 -11.14 -8.83
CA PHE A 202 12.51 -10.19 -8.56
C PHE A 202 13.83 -10.74 -9.11
N TYR A 203 14.48 -9.94 -9.95
CA TYR A 203 15.79 -10.19 -10.53
C TYR A 203 16.77 -9.12 -10.06
N ASP A 204 18.01 -9.51 -9.79
CA ASP A 204 19.11 -8.57 -9.53
C ASP A 204 19.67 -7.93 -10.82
N ALA A 205 20.74 -7.13 -10.68
CA ALA A 205 21.39 -6.42 -11.79
C ALA A 205 21.95 -7.35 -12.87
N ASP A 206 22.35 -8.58 -12.49
CA ASP A 206 22.94 -9.59 -13.37
C ASP A 206 21.86 -10.51 -14.00
N ASP A 207 20.57 -10.16 -13.85
CA ASP A 207 19.41 -10.91 -14.34
C ASP A 207 19.23 -12.30 -13.67
N PHE A 208 19.76 -12.51 -12.46
CA PHE A 208 19.49 -13.69 -11.66
C PHE A 208 18.18 -13.55 -10.90
N LEU A 209 17.33 -14.58 -10.99
CA LEU A 209 16.11 -14.66 -10.18
C LEU A 209 16.50 -14.74 -8.70
N VAL A 210 16.09 -13.76 -7.90
CA VAL A 210 16.34 -13.70 -6.45
C VAL A 210 15.14 -14.24 -5.67
N ALA A 211 13.92 -13.89 -6.10
CA ALA A 211 12.69 -14.29 -5.44
C ALA A 211 11.51 -14.38 -6.41
N LEU A 212 10.63 -15.32 -6.10
CA LEU A 212 9.31 -15.48 -6.71
C LEU A 212 8.26 -15.34 -5.62
N THR A 213 7.18 -14.61 -5.88
CA THR A 213 6.02 -14.55 -4.99
C THR A 213 4.75 -14.83 -5.79
N THR A 214 3.89 -15.70 -5.26
CA THR A 214 2.58 -16.01 -5.84
C THR A 214 1.47 -15.51 -4.94
N TYR A 215 0.33 -15.16 -5.55
CA TYR A 215 -0.83 -14.59 -4.88
C TYR A 215 -2.09 -15.34 -5.31
N TYR A 216 -3.00 -15.61 -4.38
CA TYR A 216 -4.30 -16.21 -4.63
C TYR A 216 -5.38 -15.34 -3.99
N TYR A 217 -6.50 -15.23 -4.68
CA TYR A 217 -7.63 -14.37 -4.29
C TYR A 217 -8.91 -15.19 -4.17
N ASP A 218 -9.84 -14.70 -3.36
CA ASP A 218 -11.20 -15.23 -3.29
C ASP A 218 -12.12 -14.58 -4.34
N ASP A 219 -13.40 -14.96 -4.35
CA ASP A 219 -14.40 -14.44 -5.28
C ASP A 219 -14.77 -12.95 -5.03
N HIS A 220 -14.30 -12.36 -3.93
CA HIS A 220 -14.41 -10.93 -3.62
C HIS A 220 -13.16 -10.13 -3.99
N ASP A 221 -12.21 -10.75 -4.71
CA ASP A 221 -10.88 -10.19 -5.01
C ASP A 221 -10.02 -9.89 -3.76
N ASN A 222 -10.31 -10.49 -2.60
CA ASN A 222 -9.44 -10.41 -1.44
C ASN A 222 -8.28 -11.38 -1.56
N LEU A 223 -7.08 -10.91 -1.23
CA LEU A 223 -5.91 -11.77 -1.15
C LEU A 223 -6.08 -12.81 -0.02
N ILE A 224 -6.13 -14.10 -0.36
CA ILE A 224 -6.28 -15.19 0.61
C ILE A 224 -4.99 -15.97 0.86
N GLU A 225 -4.02 -15.89 -0.05
CA GLU A 225 -2.72 -16.51 0.11
C GLU A 225 -1.61 -15.74 -0.60
N LEU A 226 -0.46 -15.66 0.05
CA LEU A 226 0.78 -15.07 -0.43
C LEU A 226 1.93 -16.01 -0.09
N SER A 227 2.61 -16.56 -1.10
CA SER A 227 3.73 -17.49 -0.92
C SER A 227 4.99 -16.95 -1.58
N SER A 228 6.09 -16.92 -0.84
CA SER A 228 7.40 -16.49 -1.34
C SER A 228 8.35 -17.67 -1.45
N PHE A 229 9.08 -17.72 -2.56
CA PHE A 229 10.04 -18.75 -2.90
C PHE A 229 11.41 -18.11 -3.16
N ASN A 230 12.47 -18.85 -2.90
CA ASN A 230 13.82 -18.46 -3.28
C ASN A 230 14.09 -18.76 -4.77
N TYR A 231 15.33 -18.51 -5.21
CA TYR A 231 15.78 -18.77 -6.59
C TYR A 231 15.72 -20.25 -7.00
N ASP A 232 15.77 -21.20 -6.06
CA ASP A 232 15.65 -22.66 -6.27
C ASP A 232 14.18 -23.12 -6.17
N GLU A 233 13.22 -22.21 -6.15
CA GLU A 233 11.78 -22.48 -6.02
C GLU A 233 11.39 -23.19 -4.69
N HIS A 234 12.25 -23.10 -3.66
CA HIS A 234 11.91 -23.57 -2.33
C HIS A 234 11.10 -22.51 -1.58
N LEU A 235 10.02 -22.95 -0.94
CA LEU A 235 9.16 -22.10 -0.14
C LEU A 235 9.94 -21.47 1.02
N ASN A 236 10.05 -20.13 1.03
CA ASN A 236 10.64 -19.39 2.14
C ASN A 236 9.62 -19.17 3.25
N TRP A 237 8.45 -18.68 2.88
CA TRP A 237 7.34 -18.42 3.79
C TRP A 237 6.03 -18.31 3.04
N LYS A 238 4.94 -18.55 3.79
CA LYS A 238 3.58 -18.45 3.31
C LYS A 238 2.74 -17.68 4.31
N HIS A 239 1.96 -16.72 3.83
CA HIS A 239 0.88 -16.10 4.58
C HIS A 239 -0.46 -16.54 3.98
N SER A 240 -1.43 -16.82 4.85
CA SER A 240 -2.81 -17.08 4.43
C SER A 240 -3.74 -16.19 5.25
N TYR A 241 -4.84 -15.80 4.64
CA TYR A 241 -5.80 -14.85 5.19
C TYR A 241 -7.19 -15.48 5.18
N VAL A 242 -7.89 -15.42 6.30
CA VAL A 242 -9.27 -15.87 6.43
C VAL A 242 -10.12 -14.70 6.85
N PHE A 243 -11.19 -14.42 6.10
CA PHE A 243 -12.09 -13.31 6.31
C PHE A 243 -13.43 -13.78 6.87
N GLU A 244 -14.01 -12.99 7.76
CA GLU A 244 -15.39 -13.07 8.21
C GLU A 244 -16.11 -11.78 7.78
N TYR A 245 -17.35 -11.87 7.28
CA TYR A 245 -18.10 -10.77 6.69
C TYR A 245 -19.35 -10.46 7.49
N ASP A 246 -19.82 -9.21 7.43
CA ASP A 246 -21.15 -8.79 7.91
C ASP A 246 -22.25 -9.06 6.86
N GLU A 247 -23.50 -8.67 7.19
CA GLU A 247 -24.66 -8.84 6.31
C GLU A 247 -24.60 -7.97 5.03
N ASP A 248 -23.78 -6.91 5.03
CA ASP A 248 -23.56 -6.00 3.91
C ASP A 248 -22.32 -6.37 3.08
N ASP A 249 -21.77 -7.58 3.31
CA ASP A 249 -20.59 -8.11 2.61
C ASP A 249 -19.30 -7.29 2.85
N ASN A 250 -19.20 -6.65 4.01
CA ASN A 250 -17.96 -6.02 4.48
C ASN A 250 -17.20 -7.01 5.34
N TRP A 251 -15.89 -7.19 5.09
CA TRP A 251 -15.13 -8.00 6.02
C TRP A 251 -14.96 -7.25 7.36
N VAL A 252 -15.30 -7.95 8.43
CA VAL A 252 -15.27 -7.42 9.80
C VAL A 252 -14.16 -8.07 10.63
N ARG A 253 -13.64 -9.21 10.16
CA ARG A 253 -12.51 -9.87 10.80
C ARG A 253 -11.63 -10.54 9.76
N GLN A 254 -10.31 -10.40 9.95
CA GLN A 254 -9.28 -11.08 9.17
C GLN A 254 -8.34 -11.80 10.12
N THR A 255 -8.20 -13.11 9.95
CA THR A 255 -7.18 -13.91 10.65
C THR A 255 -6.01 -14.16 9.72
N ILE A 256 -4.81 -13.84 10.16
CA ILE A 256 -3.57 -13.95 9.39
C ILE A 256 -2.74 -15.12 9.94
N TYR A 257 -2.38 -16.01 9.03
CA TYR A 257 -1.54 -17.18 9.31
C TYR A 257 -0.17 -16.97 8.67
N ARG A 258 0.89 -17.43 9.34
CA ARG A 258 2.23 -17.54 8.80
C ARG A 258 2.64 -19.01 8.87
N ASN A 259 2.94 -19.61 7.72
CA ASN A 259 3.27 -21.04 7.60
C ASN A 259 2.23 -21.93 8.30
N ASN A 260 0.94 -21.65 8.08
CA ASN A 260 -0.24 -22.32 8.67
C ASN A 260 -0.42 -22.13 10.20
N VAL A 261 0.34 -21.24 10.85
CA VAL A 261 0.16 -20.87 12.25
C VAL A 261 -0.47 -19.49 12.32
N ALA A 262 -1.66 -19.38 12.91
CA ALA A 262 -2.30 -18.09 13.12
C ALA A 262 -1.44 -17.24 14.06
N TYR A 263 -1.18 -15.98 13.71
CA TYR A 263 -0.36 -15.10 14.53
C TYR A 263 -0.97 -13.72 14.76
N GLN A 264 -1.87 -13.27 13.87
CA GLN A 264 -2.48 -11.95 13.95
C GLN A 264 -3.97 -12.00 13.60
N VAL A 265 -4.75 -11.15 14.24
CA VAL A 265 -6.16 -10.90 13.90
C VAL A 265 -6.37 -9.40 13.76
N ILE A 266 -7.09 -9.00 12.72
CA ILE A 266 -7.61 -7.65 12.54
C ILE A 266 -9.12 -7.71 12.65
N GLU A 267 -9.70 -6.85 13.49
CA GLU A 267 -11.15 -6.72 13.67
C GLU A 267 -11.56 -5.31 13.28
N ARG A 268 -12.72 -5.18 12.63
CA ARG A 268 -13.30 -3.90 12.19
C ARG A 268 -14.63 -3.62 12.87
N GLU A 269 -14.80 -2.37 13.26
CA GLU A 269 -16.09 -1.77 13.58
C GLU A 269 -16.39 -0.73 12.51
N ILE A 270 -17.47 -0.89 11.76
CA ILE A 270 -17.87 -0.02 10.65
C ILE A 270 -19.11 0.75 11.04
N ALA A 271 -19.09 2.08 10.95
CA ALA A 271 -20.24 2.92 11.27
C ALA A 271 -20.78 3.61 10.01
N PHE A 272 -22.09 3.51 9.84
CA PHE A 272 -22.86 4.14 8.79
C PHE A 272 -23.61 5.36 9.33
N PRO A 273 -24.02 6.33 8.49
CA PRO A 273 -24.85 7.45 8.91
C PRO A 273 -26.16 6.95 9.53
N ALA A 274 -26.60 7.57 10.62
CA ALA A 274 -27.97 7.38 11.10
C ALA A 274 -28.95 7.94 10.05
N TYR A 275 -29.97 7.15 9.71
CA TYR A 275 -31.05 7.57 8.82
C TYR A 275 -31.93 8.63 9.50
#